data_daec54bc8bc1a7b8fdbced608086762d
#
_entry.id   daec54bc8bc1a7b8fdbced608086762d
#
_cell.length_a   1.000
_cell.length_b   1.000
_cell.length_c   1.000
_cell.angle_alpha   90.00
_cell.angle_beta   90.00
_cell.angle_gamma   90.00
#
_symmetry.space_group_name_H-M   'P 1'
#
loop_
_entity.id
_entity.type
_entity.pdbx_description
1 polymer ?
#
loop_
_entity_poly.entity_id
_entity_poly.type
_entity_poly.pdbx_seq_one_letter_code
_entity_poly.pdbx_strand_id
1 'polypeptide(L)'
;MFKELNPLLHSELRLAVMSILIGVESADFVFIRQQTGATAGNLSVQLDKLAKANYIETEKTFRGKMPCTACRITDTGRDAFAEYVAALQTYIRK
;
A
#
# COMPACT_ATOMS: atom_id res chain seq x y z
N MET A 1 -13.87 -12.36 -20.04
CA MET A 1 -13.07 -13.32 -19.30
C MET A 1 -12.41 -12.66 -18.10
N PHE A 2 -12.39 -13.34 -16.98
CA PHE A 2 -11.83 -12.81 -15.75
C PHE A 2 -10.30 -12.88 -15.76
N LYS A 3 -9.64 -11.79 -15.39
CA LYS A 3 -8.20 -11.79 -15.23
C LYS A 3 -7.83 -12.12 -13.78
N GLU A 4 -6.70 -12.78 -13.61
CA GLU A 4 -6.22 -13.14 -12.29
C GLU A 4 -5.89 -11.89 -11.48
N LEU A 5 -6.32 -11.90 -10.22
CA LEU A 5 -6.03 -10.79 -9.30
C LEU A 5 -4.71 -11.06 -8.57
N ASN A 6 -3.86 -10.07 -8.50
CA ASN A 6 -2.60 -10.15 -7.77
C ASN A 6 -2.90 -10.49 -6.30
N PRO A 7 -2.49 -11.66 -5.80
CA PRO A 7 -2.86 -12.08 -4.44
C PRO A 7 -2.26 -11.18 -3.36
N LEU A 8 -1.13 -10.54 -3.62
CA LEU A 8 -0.55 -9.64 -2.64
C LEU A 8 -1.40 -8.38 -2.47
N LEU A 9 -2.00 -7.88 -3.55
CA LEU A 9 -2.86 -6.71 -3.50
C LEU A 9 -4.32 -7.04 -3.21
N HIS A 10 -4.70 -8.32 -3.34
CA HIS A 10 -6.06 -8.76 -3.07
C HIS A 10 -6.24 -8.96 -1.56
N SER A 11 -6.09 -7.91 -0.82
CA SER A 11 -6.18 -7.85 0.63
C SER A 11 -6.66 -6.46 0.99
N GLU A 12 -7.71 -6.39 1.80
CA GLU A 12 -8.33 -5.12 2.16
C GLU A 12 -7.30 -4.10 2.67
N LEU A 13 -6.48 -4.50 3.63
CA LEU A 13 -5.53 -3.56 4.23
C LEU A 13 -4.39 -3.19 3.26
N ARG A 14 -3.80 -4.16 2.59
CA ARG A 14 -2.72 -3.86 1.64
C ARG A 14 -3.22 -3.00 0.48
N LEU A 15 -4.42 -3.29 0.00
CA LEU A 15 -5.02 -2.49 -1.07
C LEU A 15 -5.28 -1.07 -0.59
N ALA A 16 -5.77 -0.91 0.64
CA ALA A 16 -6.01 0.42 1.21
C ALA A 16 -4.71 1.21 1.31
N VAL A 17 -3.63 0.57 1.74
CA VAL A 17 -2.31 1.22 1.82
C VAL A 17 -1.87 1.69 0.43
N MET A 18 -1.95 0.83 -0.57
CA MET A 18 -1.56 1.20 -1.93
C MET A 18 -2.42 2.33 -2.47
N SER A 19 -3.73 2.32 -2.17
CA SER A 19 -4.65 3.38 -2.61
C SER A 19 -4.28 4.73 -2.00
N ILE A 20 -3.84 4.74 -0.75
CA ILE A 20 -3.37 5.97 -0.12
C ILE A 20 -2.08 6.46 -0.80
N LEU A 21 -1.12 5.55 -0.98
CA LEU A 21 0.20 5.93 -1.47
C LEU A 21 0.23 6.33 -2.94
N ILE A 22 -0.70 5.84 -3.75
CA ILE A 22 -0.75 6.19 -5.17
C ILE A 22 -1.03 7.68 -5.38
N GLY A 23 -1.68 8.32 -4.44
CA GLY A 23 -2.08 9.72 -4.57
C GLY A 23 -1.19 10.72 -3.87
N VAL A 24 -0.10 10.27 -3.24
CA VAL A 24 0.77 11.15 -2.46
C VAL A 24 2.23 10.85 -2.76
N GLU A 25 3.12 11.79 -2.45
CA GLU A 25 4.55 11.58 -2.59
C GLU A 25 5.06 10.63 -1.50
N SER A 26 4.58 10.82 -0.27
CA SER A 26 4.85 9.90 0.83
C SER A 26 3.78 10.10 1.91
N ALA A 27 3.62 9.09 2.76
CA ALA A 27 2.74 9.18 3.92
C ALA A 27 3.41 8.46 5.08
N ASP A 28 3.21 8.98 6.30
CA ASP A 28 3.81 8.33 7.46
C ASP A 28 2.90 7.25 8.04
N PHE A 29 3.52 6.41 8.89
CA PHE A 29 2.85 5.26 9.50
C PHE A 29 1.60 5.67 10.28
N VAL A 30 1.67 6.77 11.03
CA VAL A 30 0.54 7.23 11.86
C VAL A 30 -0.63 7.62 10.98
N PHE A 31 -0.37 8.37 9.92
CA PHE A 31 -1.42 8.77 8.98
C PHE A 31 -2.08 7.55 8.33
N ILE A 32 -1.26 6.61 7.84
CA ILE A 32 -1.80 5.40 7.20
C ILE A 32 -2.64 4.61 8.19
N ARG A 33 -2.16 4.48 9.43
CA ARG A 33 -2.91 3.77 10.47
C ARG A 33 -4.25 4.43 10.74
N GLN A 34 -4.28 5.76 10.83
CA GLN A 34 -5.52 6.49 11.06
C GLN A 34 -6.51 6.31 9.92
N GLN A 35 -6.02 6.35 8.70
CA GLN A 35 -6.88 6.23 7.51
C GLN A 35 -7.44 4.82 7.35
N THR A 36 -6.71 3.80 7.76
CA THR A 36 -7.11 2.41 7.56
C THR A 36 -7.83 1.82 8.77
N GLY A 37 -7.65 2.41 9.96
CA GLY A 37 -8.17 1.86 11.20
C GLY A 37 -7.45 0.61 11.67
N ALA A 38 -6.31 0.27 11.07
CA ALA A 38 -5.56 -0.93 11.41
C ALA A 38 -4.86 -0.79 12.76
N THR A 39 -4.57 -1.94 13.39
CA THR A 39 -3.67 -1.94 14.55
C THR A 39 -2.25 -1.69 14.08
N ALA A 40 -1.42 -1.16 14.97
CA ALA A 40 -0.02 -0.90 14.64
C ALA A 40 0.70 -2.18 14.22
N GLY A 41 0.46 -3.28 14.94
CA GLY A 41 1.10 -4.56 14.63
C GLY A 41 0.69 -5.12 13.27
N ASN A 42 -0.59 -5.11 12.96
CA ASN A 42 -1.05 -5.62 11.68
C ASN A 42 -0.56 -4.74 10.53
N LEU A 43 -0.61 -3.42 10.69
CA LEU A 43 -0.11 -2.52 9.66
C LEU A 43 1.39 -2.74 9.40
N SER A 44 2.19 -2.89 10.46
CA SER A 44 3.62 -3.18 10.30
C SER A 44 3.87 -4.43 9.48
N VAL A 45 3.11 -5.49 9.73
CA VAL A 45 3.25 -6.75 8.99
C VAL A 45 2.92 -6.54 7.51
N GLN A 46 1.84 -5.81 7.23
CA GLN A 46 1.42 -5.60 5.84
C GLN A 46 2.38 -4.69 5.09
N LEU A 47 2.88 -3.65 5.73
CA LEU A 47 3.89 -2.78 5.11
C LEU A 47 5.16 -3.57 4.78
N ASP A 48 5.57 -4.46 5.67
CA ASP A 48 6.74 -5.30 5.44
C ASP A 48 6.55 -6.20 4.21
N LYS A 49 5.37 -6.81 4.07
CA LYS A 49 5.06 -7.64 2.90
C LYS A 49 5.13 -6.83 1.60
N LEU A 50 4.60 -5.62 1.61
CA LEU A 50 4.63 -4.75 0.43
C LEU A 50 6.06 -4.29 0.11
N ALA A 51 6.85 -4.00 1.13
CA ALA A 51 8.25 -3.60 0.96
C ALA A 51 9.09 -4.75 0.39
N LYS A 52 8.88 -5.96 0.88
CA LYS A 52 9.60 -7.15 0.38
C LYS A 52 9.28 -7.45 -1.07
N ALA A 53 8.08 -7.11 -1.52
CA ALA A 53 7.70 -7.25 -2.93
C ALA A 53 8.19 -6.08 -3.78
N ASN A 54 8.85 -5.11 -3.17
CA ASN A 54 9.34 -3.89 -3.82
C ASN A 54 8.20 -3.01 -4.36
N TYR A 55 7.03 -3.09 -3.73
CA TYR A 55 5.90 -2.23 -4.11
C TYR A 55 5.93 -0.89 -3.40
N ILE A 56 6.54 -0.85 -2.22
CA ILE A 56 6.73 0.38 -1.46
C ILE A 56 8.15 0.44 -0.92
N GLU A 57 8.56 1.64 -0.55
CA GLU A 57 9.78 1.87 0.22
C GLU A 57 9.38 2.50 1.54
N THR A 58 10.09 2.11 2.59
CA THR A 58 9.89 2.70 3.92
C THR A 58 11.20 3.31 4.38
N GLU A 59 11.11 4.45 5.05
CA GLU A 59 12.28 5.15 5.55
C GLU A 59 12.01 5.62 6.97
N LYS A 60 12.93 5.32 7.88
CA LYS A 60 12.84 5.83 9.24
C LYS A 60 13.43 7.23 9.27
N THR A 61 12.65 8.16 9.77
CA THR A 61 13.03 9.55 9.84
C THR A 61 12.54 10.15 11.15
N PHE A 62 12.60 11.44 11.29
CA PHE A 62 12.14 12.13 12.48
C PHE A 62 11.22 13.28 12.10
N ARG A 63 10.19 13.48 12.92
CA ARG A 63 9.35 14.66 12.88
C ARG A 63 9.63 15.40 14.19
N GLY A 64 10.50 16.40 14.14
CA GLY A 64 11.05 17.00 15.32
C GLY A 64 11.91 15.97 16.05
N LYS A 65 11.58 15.63 17.29
CA LYS A 65 12.29 14.62 18.08
C LYS A 65 11.62 13.25 18.03
N MET A 66 10.48 13.14 17.36
CA MET A 66 9.71 11.90 17.29
C MET A 66 10.15 11.03 16.14
N PRO A 67 10.46 9.75 16.38
CA PRO A 67 10.72 8.83 15.27
C PRO A 67 9.46 8.68 14.42
N CYS A 68 9.66 8.58 13.11
CA CYS A 68 8.57 8.51 12.15
C CYS A 68 8.97 7.55 11.03
N THR A 69 8.05 6.75 10.55
CA THR A 69 8.28 5.89 9.38
C THR A 69 7.51 6.47 8.20
N ALA A 70 8.22 6.90 7.18
CA ALA A 70 7.61 7.40 5.95
C ALA A 70 7.56 6.27 4.92
N CYS A 71 6.45 6.19 4.20
CA CYS A 71 6.23 5.17 3.17
C CYS A 71 5.93 5.85 1.84
N ARG A 72 6.44 5.27 0.75
CA ARG A 72 6.09 5.76 -0.59
C ARG A 72 5.99 4.58 -1.55
N ILE A 73 5.15 4.74 -2.55
CA ILE A 73 4.97 3.73 -3.58
C ILE A 73 6.16 3.78 -4.54
N THR A 74 6.60 2.61 -5.03
CA THR A 74 7.64 2.52 -6.05
C THR A 74 7.00 2.48 -7.44
N ASP A 75 7.83 2.59 -8.48
CA ASP A 75 7.33 2.42 -9.85
C ASP A 75 6.77 1.00 -10.04
N THR A 76 7.45 0.00 -9.48
CA THR A 76 6.95 -1.38 -9.49
C THR A 76 5.58 -1.47 -8.83
N GLY A 77 5.41 -0.79 -7.68
CA GLY A 77 4.13 -0.76 -6.99
C GLY A 77 3.04 -0.06 -7.78
N ARG A 78 3.37 1.04 -8.46
CA ARG A 78 2.42 1.75 -9.32
C ARG A 78 1.92 0.86 -10.45
N ASP A 79 2.84 0.15 -11.09
CA ASP A 79 2.49 -0.75 -12.19
C ASP A 79 1.62 -1.90 -11.68
N ALA A 80 1.99 -2.49 -10.54
CA ALA A 80 1.22 -3.58 -9.94
C ALA A 80 -0.19 -3.13 -9.57
N PHE A 81 -0.31 -1.92 -9.01
CA PHE A 81 -1.60 -1.36 -8.63
C PHE A 81 -2.47 -1.12 -9.87
N ALA A 82 -1.90 -0.54 -10.92
CA ALA A 82 -2.63 -0.30 -12.16
C ALA A 82 -3.12 -1.61 -12.79
N GLU A 83 -2.28 -2.63 -12.80
CA GLU A 83 -2.66 -3.95 -13.30
C GLU A 83 -3.75 -4.58 -12.46
N TYR A 84 -3.68 -4.42 -11.14
CA TYR A 84 -4.71 -4.94 -10.23
C TYR A 84 -6.06 -4.28 -10.51
N VAL A 85 -6.08 -2.96 -10.64
CA VAL A 85 -7.31 -2.21 -10.92
C VAL A 85 -7.91 -2.66 -12.25
N ALA A 86 -7.08 -2.80 -13.29
CA ALA A 86 -7.53 -3.26 -14.59
C ALA A 86 -8.11 -4.68 -14.51
N ALA A 87 -7.45 -5.57 -13.78
CA ALA A 87 -7.92 -6.95 -13.60
C ALA A 87 -9.24 -6.97 -12.81
N LEU A 88 -9.35 -6.14 -11.78
CA LEU A 88 -10.58 -6.06 -10.99
C LEU A 88 -11.77 -5.61 -11.83
N GLN A 89 -11.55 -4.72 -12.78
CA GLN A 89 -12.61 -4.25 -13.66
C GLN A 89 -13.20 -5.37 -14.51
N THR A 90 -12.47 -6.44 -14.76
CA THR A 90 -13.02 -7.58 -15.50
C THR A 90 -14.12 -8.30 -14.71
N TYR A 91 -14.20 -8.06 -13.39
CA TYR A 91 -15.19 -8.67 -12.50
C TYR A 91 -16.43 -7.78 -12.31
N ILE A 92 -16.25 -6.46 -12.38
CA ILE A 92 -17.32 -5.51 -12.07
C ILE A 92 -17.86 -4.80 -13.31
N ARG A 93 -17.19 -4.98 -14.44
CA ARG A 93 -17.57 -4.34 -15.69
C ARG A 93 -18.78 -5.05 -16.30
N LYS A 94 -19.70 -4.28 -16.81
CA LYS A 94 -20.91 -4.83 -17.46
C LYS A 94 -20.92 -4.47 -18.94
#